data_6b0adaae5310e9446bcc2c1c9ee01f76
#
_entry.id   6b0adaae5310e9446bcc2c1c9ee01f76
#
_cell.length_a   1.000
_cell.length_b   1.000
_cell.length_c   1.000
_cell.angle_alpha   90.00
_cell.angle_beta   90.00
_cell.angle_gamma   90.00
#
_symmetry.space_group_name_H-M   'P 1'
#
loop_
_entity.id
_entity.type
_entity.pdbx_description
1 polymer ?
#
loop_
_entity_poly.entity_id
_entity_poly.type
_entity_poly.pdbx_seq_one_letter_code
_entity_poly.pdbx_strand_id
1 'polypeptide(L)'
;GSAAILPAELARQAGLPLNKDMDKDADKDTDKHTGKDRGEDTASCVIVVRLEGIDISIADRLANLQRLTGGERLEATDSEALWAKIRDVRLFSAPVRDVWKISCPPAAAASVIDTIKASHDISYFADWAGGLIWMTGGTDTLGTDLRQALAGFGGGFAMLVRDSGTTRQVIPPFQPLSGPMLALHKRVKAAFDPLAVLNAGRMHDGI
;
A
#
# COMPACT_ATOMS: atom_id res chain seq x y z
N GLY A 1 11.96 -9.10 10.15
CA GLY A 1 10.75 -9.63 9.54
C GLY A 1 9.94 -8.54 8.86
N SER A 2 9.07 -8.92 7.95
CA SER A 2 8.18 -8.01 7.22
C SER A 2 6.76 -8.56 7.27
N ALA A 3 5.75 -7.69 7.13
CA ALA A 3 4.36 -8.09 7.03
C ALA A 3 3.68 -7.29 5.91
N ALA A 4 2.93 -7.99 5.06
CA ALA A 4 2.14 -7.38 4.00
C ALA A 4 0.70 -7.91 4.02
N ILE A 5 -0.23 -7.10 3.52
CA ILE A 5 -1.66 -7.38 3.42
C ILE A 5 -2.04 -7.28 1.95
N LEU A 6 -2.53 -8.38 1.39
CA LEU A 6 -2.96 -8.47 0.02
C LEU A 6 -4.47 -8.77 -0.03
N PRO A 7 -5.28 -7.96 -0.71
CA PRO A 7 -6.63 -8.32 -1.08
C PRO A 7 -6.68 -9.65 -1.85
N ALA A 8 -7.78 -10.39 -1.73
CA ALA A 8 -7.90 -11.75 -2.26
C ALA A 8 -7.54 -11.87 -3.74
N GLU A 9 -7.92 -10.89 -4.55
CA GLU A 9 -7.59 -10.87 -5.99
C GLU A 9 -6.07 -10.84 -6.23
N LEU A 10 -5.36 -9.94 -5.55
CA LEU A 10 -3.90 -9.84 -5.66
C LEU A 10 -3.20 -11.04 -5.02
N ALA A 11 -3.77 -11.62 -3.98
CA ALA A 11 -3.25 -12.84 -3.37
C ALA A 11 -3.31 -14.02 -4.36
N ARG A 12 -4.43 -14.18 -5.11
CA ARG A 12 -4.54 -15.17 -6.19
C ARG A 12 -3.51 -14.92 -7.30
N GLN A 13 -3.37 -13.67 -7.74
CA GLN A 13 -2.37 -13.28 -8.74
C GLN A 13 -0.94 -13.54 -8.26
N ALA A 14 -0.69 -13.41 -6.97
CA ALA A 14 0.59 -13.72 -6.35
C ALA A 14 0.87 -15.23 -6.27
N GLY A 15 -0.17 -16.08 -6.43
CA GLY A 15 -0.10 -17.54 -6.31
C GLY A 15 -0.31 -18.03 -4.88
N LEU A 16 -0.93 -17.23 -4.00
CA LEU A 16 -1.23 -17.63 -2.63
C LEU A 16 -2.50 -18.48 -2.58
N PRO A 17 -2.51 -19.56 -1.78
CA PRO A 17 -3.74 -20.31 -1.53
C PRO A 17 -4.73 -19.42 -0.77
N LEU A 18 -5.96 -19.36 -1.26
CA LEU A 18 -7.08 -18.79 -0.51
C LEU A 18 -7.84 -19.93 0.12
N ASN A 19 -8.04 -19.86 1.42
CA ASN A 19 -8.80 -20.88 2.13
C ASN A 19 -10.25 -20.83 1.67
N LYS A 20 -10.78 -21.93 1.11
CA LYS A 20 -12.16 -22.03 0.60
C LYS A 20 -13.22 -21.87 1.70
N ASP A 21 -12.83 -21.92 2.95
CA ASP A 21 -13.74 -21.81 4.09
C ASP A 21 -13.99 -20.36 4.52
N MET A 22 -13.23 -19.39 4.00
CA MET A 22 -13.48 -17.96 4.28
C MET A 22 -14.76 -17.42 3.61
N ASP A 23 -15.25 -18.09 2.58
CA ASP A 23 -16.52 -17.73 1.93
C ASP A 23 -17.77 -18.26 2.68
N LYS A 24 -17.60 -19.16 3.66
CA LYS A 24 -18.73 -19.82 4.34
C LYS A 24 -19.12 -19.23 5.68
N ASP A 25 -18.25 -18.50 6.35
CA ASP A 25 -18.52 -17.88 7.65
C ASP A 25 -19.20 -16.50 7.55
N ALA A 26 -19.29 -15.92 6.36
CA ALA A 26 -20.05 -14.70 6.12
C ALA A 26 -21.58 -14.85 6.28
N ASP A 27 -22.08 -16.08 6.35
CA ASP A 27 -23.52 -16.39 6.29
C ASP A 27 -24.16 -16.75 7.66
N LYS A 28 -23.42 -16.67 8.77
CA LYS A 28 -23.91 -17.19 10.07
C LYS A 28 -24.18 -16.18 11.18
N ASP A 29 -23.89 -14.90 11.00
CA ASP A 29 -24.19 -13.87 12.01
C ASP A 29 -25.11 -12.77 11.45
N THR A 30 -26.30 -13.17 10.99
CA THR A 30 -27.41 -12.23 10.78
C THR A 30 -28.19 -12.08 12.07
N ASP A 31 -27.67 -11.29 12.99
CA ASP A 31 -28.49 -10.72 14.04
C ASP A 31 -29.25 -9.51 13.47
N LYS A 32 -30.60 -9.69 13.52
CA LYS A 32 -31.60 -8.74 13.03
C LYS A 32 -31.51 -7.44 13.81
N HIS A 33 -30.91 -6.40 13.27
CA HIS A 33 -31.38 -5.01 13.46
C HIS A 33 -30.60 -4.03 12.56
N THR A 34 -31.40 -3.25 11.85
CA THR A 34 -31.07 -2.12 10.98
C THR A 34 -30.60 -2.45 9.56
N GLY A 35 -31.59 -2.35 8.66
CA GLY A 35 -31.40 -2.40 7.22
C GLY A 35 -30.50 -1.25 6.73
N LYS A 36 -29.39 -1.63 6.14
CA LYS A 36 -28.74 -0.94 5.04
C LYS A 36 -28.03 -2.01 4.23
N ASP A 37 -28.54 -2.22 3.03
CA ASP A 37 -27.94 -3.06 2.00
C ASP A 37 -26.46 -2.63 1.83
N ARG A 38 -25.56 -3.36 2.52
CA ARG A 38 -24.15 -3.36 2.19
C ARG A 38 -23.96 -4.53 1.23
N GLY A 39 -23.92 -4.20 -0.07
CA GLY A 39 -23.61 -5.15 -1.11
C GLY A 39 -22.39 -6.00 -0.71
N GLU A 40 -22.48 -7.26 -1.07
CA GLU A 40 -21.49 -8.31 -0.95
C GLU A 40 -20.10 -7.87 -1.46
N ASP A 41 -19.29 -7.29 -0.60
CA ASP A 41 -17.87 -7.14 -0.82
C ASP A 41 -17.12 -7.29 0.52
N THR A 42 -17.29 -8.47 1.15
CA THR A 42 -16.38 -8.93 2.19
C THR A 42 -15.06 -9.26 1.47
N ALA A 43 -14.29 -8.22 1.17
CA ALA A 43 -13.00 -8.36 0.54
C ALA A 43 -12.08 -9.11 1.50
N SER A 44 -12.03 -10.43 1.35
CA SER A 44 -11.08 -11.29 2.04
C SER A 44 -9.66 -10.77 1.76
N CYS A 45 -8.87 -10.60 2.80
CA CYS A 45 -7.46 -10.23 2.68
C CYS A 45 -6.58 -11.37 3.19
N VAL A 46 -5.44 -11.57 2.55
CA VAL A 46 -4.39 -12.47 3.02
C VAL A 46 -3.29 -11.63 3.68
N ILE A 47 -2.93 -12.01 4.91
CA ILE A 47 -1.79 -11.43 5.61
C ILE A 47 -0.61 -12.38 5.44
N VAL A 48 0.50 -11.87 4.92
CA VAL A 48 1.74 -12.61 4.80
C VAL A 48 2.79 -12.03 5.73
N VAL A 49 3.46 -12.90 6.48
CA VAL A 49 4.51 -12.51 7.44
C VAL A 49 5.79 -13.24 7.09
N ARG A 50 6.89 -12.50 6.93
CA ARG A 50 8.22 -13.04 6.70
C ARG A 50 9.05 -12.98 7.97
N LEU A 51 9.64 -14.11 8.31
CA LEU A 51 10.61 -14.24 9.37
C LEU A 51 12.01 -14.43 8.79
N GLU A 52 12.98 -13.73 9.33
CA GLU A 52 14.38 -13.80 8.93
C GLU A 52 15.26 -13.91 10.19
N GLY A 53 16.36 -14.65 10.08
CA GLY A 53 17.30 -14.87 11.20
C GLY A 53 18.00 -16.21 11.09
N ILE A 54 18.56 -16.69 12.18
CA ILE A 54 19.15 -18.02 12.28
C ILE A 54 18.08 -19.10 12.42
N ASP A 55 18.34 -20.29 11.87
CA ASP A 55 17.35 -21.37 11.69
C ASP A 55 16.60 -21.74 12.98
N ILE A 56 17.31 -21.87 14.10
CA ILE A 56 16.70 -22.22 15.41
C ILE A 56 15.67 -21.14 15.83
N SER A 57 16.02 -19.86 15.67
CA SER A 57 15.14 -18.74 16.02
C SER A 57 13.95 -18.65 15.06
N ILE A 58 14.16 -18.93 13.79
CA ILE A 58 13.07 -18.95 12.78
C ILE A 58 12.11 -20.08 13.12
N ALA A 59 12.58 -21.29 13.41
CA ALA A 59 11.75 -22.44 13.71
C ALA A 59 10.84 -22.18 14.92
N ASP A 60 11.38 -21.67 16.02
CA ASP A 60 10.61 -21.35 17.23
C ASP A 60 9.56 -20.26 16.97
N ARG A 61 9.98 -19.16 16.33
CA ARG A 61 9.08 -18.04 16.01
C ARG A 61 7.97 -18.43 15.04
N LEU A 62 8.28 -19.30 14.06
CA LEU A 62 7.31 -19.81 13.10
C LEU A 62 6.28 -20.69 13.80
N ALA A 63 6.72 -21.63 14.64
CA ALA A 63 5.81 -22.48 15.41
C ALA A 63 4.88 -21.65 16.32
N ASN A 64 5.42 -20.65 16.99
CA ASN A 64 4.62 -19.72 17.80
C ASN A 64 3.61 -18.93 16.98
N LEU A 65 4.00 -18.42 15.81
CA LEU A 65 3.12 -17.67 14.92
C LEU A 65 2.00 -18.58 14.39
N GLN A 66 2.32 -19.77 13.93
CA GLN A 66 1.32 -20.75 13.46
C GLN A 66 0.30 -21.12 14.55
N ARG A 67 0.78 -21.33 15.79
CA ARG A 67 -0.11 -21.60 16.93
C ARG A 67 -1.06 -20.45 17.24
N LEU A 68 -0.63 -19.20 17.04
CA LEU A 68 -1.43 -18.01 17.32
C LEU A 68 -2.43 -17.67 16.20
N THR A 69 -2.08 -17.95 14.96
CA THR A 69 -2.84 -17.49 13.79
C THR A 69 -3.50 -18.59 13.00
N GLY A 70 -3.11 -19.86 13.21
CA GLY A 70 -3.52 -20.97 12.34
C GLY A 70 -2.99 -20.90 10.91
N GLY A 71 -2.07 -19.98 10.64
CA GLY A 71 -1.58 -19.71 9.28
C GLY A 71 -0.73 -20.84 8.71
N GLU A 72 -0.68 -20.91 7.39
CA GLU A 72 0.11 -21.88 6.65
C GLU A 72 1.54 -21.36 6.43
N ARG A 73 2.48 -22.30 6.36
CA ARG A 73 3.87 -22.00 6.04
C ARG A 73 4.07 -22.04 4.53
N LEU A 74 4.72 -21.03 3.99
CA LEU A 74 5.29 -21.08 2.64
C LEU A 74 6.75 -21.61 2.70
N GLU A 75 7.12 -22.41 1.71
CA GLU A 75 8.51 -22.83 1.54
C GLU A 75 9.40 -21.65 1.16
N ALA A 76 10.69 -21.76 1.42
CA ALA A 76 11.64 -20.66 1.26
C ALA A 76 11.64 -20.07 -0.17
N THR A 77 11.64 -20.93 -1.19
CA THR A 77 11.61 -20.51 -2.60
C THR A 77 10.35 -19.75 -2.98
N ASP A 78 9.18 -20.19 -2.51
CA ASP A 78 7.90 -19.55 -2.77
C ASP A 78 7.80 -18.22 -2.02
N SER A 79 8.31 -18.21 -0.78
CA SER A 79 8.42 -16.99 0.03
C SER A 79 9.30 -15.94 -0.65
N GLU A 80 10.49 -16.33 -1.16
CA GLU A 80 11.39 -15.41 -1.87
C GLU A 80 10.73 -14.85 -3.15
N ALA A 81 10.08 -15.71 -3.93
CA ALA A 81 9.38 -15.31 -5.14
C ALA A 81 8.23 -14.34 -4.85
N LEU A 82 7.44 -14.59 -3.79
CA LEU A 82 6.36 -13.72 -3.35
C LEU A 82 6.89 -12.34 -2.92
N TRP A 83 7.89 -12.33 -2.04
CA TRP A 83 8.44 -11.08 -1.52
C TRP A 83 9.17 -10.26 -2.61
N ALA A 84 9.71 -10.91 -3.64
CA ALA A 84 10.22 -10.22 -4.82
C ALA A 84 9.08 -9.52 -5.60
N LYS A 85 7.90 -10.16 -5.75
CA LYS A 85 6.73 -9.53 -6.39
C LYS A 85 6.23 -8.32 -5.59
N ILE A 86 6.17 -8.42 -4.26
CA ILE A 86 5.74 -7.34 -3.35
C ILE A 86 6.74 -6.18 -3.42
N ARG A 87 8.02 -6.45 -3.20
CA ARG A 87 9.10 -5.46 -3.19
C ARG A 87 9.19 -4.69 -4.50
N ASP A 88 9.10 -5.39 -5.63
CA ASP A 88 9.25 -4.81 -6.96
C ASP A 88 7.93 -4.29 -7.53
N VAL A 89 6.84 -4.33 -6.74
CA VAL A 89 5.49 -3.89 -7.12
C VAL A 89 5.00 -4.57 -8.40
N ARG A 90 5.43 -5.82 -8.65
CA ARG A 90 5.08 -6.57 -9.87
C ARG A 90 3.62 -6.95 -9.96
N LEU A 91 2.88 -6.88 -8.86
CA LEU A 91 1.44 -7.07 -8.82
C LEU A 91 0.66 -6.01 -9.63
N PHE A 92 1.31 -4.89 -9.96
CA PHE A 92 0.76 -3.80 -10.77
C PHE A 92 1.48 -3.66 -12.12
N SER A 93 2.01 -4.72 -12.68
CA SER A 93 2.75 -4.68 -13.95
C SER A 93 1.85 -4.50 -15.18
N ALA A 94 0.58 -4.86 -15.10
CA ALA A 94 -0.40 -4.72 -16.18
C ALA A 94 -1.83 -4.55 -15.61
N PRO A 95 -2.72 -3.76 -16.25
CA PRO A 95 -2.46 -2.85 -17.35
C PRO A 95 -1.63 -1.62 -16.93
N VAL A 96 -1.18 -0.81 -17.91
CA VAL A 96 -0.46 0.43 -17.63
C VAL A 96 -1.42 1.42 -16.97
N ARG A 97 -1.28 1.59 -15.65
CA ARG A 97 -2.06 2.52 -14.82
C ARG A 97 -1.10 3.30 -13.93
N ASP A 98 -1.58 4.39 -13.40
CA ASP A 98 -0.86 5.13 -12.36
C ASP A 98 -0.56 4.24 -11.15
N VAL A 99 0.63 4.40 -10.58
CA VAL A 99 0.99 3.71 -9.33
C VAL A 99 1.42 4.75 -8.31
N TRP A 100 0.70 4.74 -7.21
CA TRP A 100 0.95 5.60 -6.07
C TRP A 100 1.63 4.81 -4.95
N LYS A 101 2.67 5.42 -4.38
CA LYS A 101 3.31 5.00 -3.13
C LYS A 101 2.83 5.90 -2.02
N ILE A 102 2.22 5.31 -1.00
CA ILE A 102 1.58 6.04 0.09
C ILE A 102 2.21 5.59 1.40
N SER A 103 2.71 6.55 2.17
CA SER A 103 3.19 6.31 3.53
C SER A 103 2.27 7.00 4.52
N CYS A 104 1.78 6.26 5.51
CA CYS A 104 0.87 6.76 6.53
C CYS A 104 1.12 6.05 7.88
N PRO A 105 0.56 6.56 8.98
CA PRO A 105 0.53 5.79 10.22
C PRO A 105 -0.13 4.43 9.98
N PRO A 106 0.44 3.29 10.43
CA PRO A 106 -0.11 1.97 10.15
C PRO A 106 -1.58 1.81 10.55
N ALA A 107 -1.98 2.40 11.67
CA ALA A 107 -3.36 2.38 12.15
C ALA A 107 -4.35 3.15 11.26
N ALA A 108 -3.87 4.05 10.41
CA ALA A 108 -4.69 4.84 9.50
C ALA A 108 -4.91 4.16 8.15
N ALA A 109 -4.14 3.12 7.82
CA ALA A 109 -4.14 2.51 6.49
C ALA A 109 -5.54 2.08 6.02
N ALA A 110 -6.29 1.38 6.85
CA ALA A 110 -7.64 0.92 6.52
C ALA A 110 -8.57 2.11 6.21
N SER A 111 -8.60 3.12 7.08
CA SER A 111 -9.45 4.31 6.90
C SER A 111 -9.10 5.09 5.62
N VAL A 112 -7.82 5.21 5.30
CA VAL A 112 -7.37 5.84 4.04
C VAL A 112 -7.86 5.03 2.84
N ILE A 113 -7.66 3.72 2.85
CA ILE A 113 -8.09 2.82 1.76
C ILE A 113 -9.60 2.89 1.57
N ASP A 114 -10.39 2.76 2.64
CA ASP A 114 -11.86 2.78 2.59
C ASP A 114 -12.39 4.11 2.07
N THR A 115 -11.78 5.23 2.50
CA THR A 115 -12.14 6.56 2.01
C THR A 115 -11.94 6.68 0.51
N ILE A 116 -10.84 6.16 0.00
CA ILE A 116 -10.54 6.21 -1.44
C ILE A 116 -11.41 5.25 -2.24
N LYS A 117 -11.64 4.03 -1.74
CA LYS A 117 -12.54 3.05 -2.38
C LYS A 117 -13.98 3.56 -2.52
N ALA A 118 -14.41 4.45 -1.66
CA ALA A 118 -15.75 5.02 -1.75
C ALA A 118 -16.00 5.87 -3.02
N SER A 119 -14.94 6.38 -3.64
CA SER A 119 -15.02 7.28 -4.81
C SER A 119 -14.18 6.85 -6.00
N HIS A 120 -13.31 5.86 -5.85
CA HIS A 120 -12.39 5.42 -6.89
C HIS A 120 -12.37 3.90 -7.03
N ASP A 121 -12.34 3.41 -8.27
CA ASP A 121 -12.01 2.02 -8.58
C ASP A 121 -10.49 1.85 -8.50
N ILE A 122 -10.03 1.19 -7.44
CA ILE A 122 -8.61 1.01 -7.13
C ILE A 122 -8.27 -0.44 -6.82
N SER A 123 -7.03 -0.82 -7.16
CA SER A 123 -6.38 -2.00 -6.59
C SER A 123 -5.25 -1.55 -5.67
N TYR A 124 -5.04 -2.26 -4.56
CA TYR A 124 -4.04 -1.90 -3.58
C TYR A 124 -3.46 -3.13 -2.88
N PHE A 125 -2.30 -2.96 -2.31
CA PHE A 125 -1.78 -3.82 -1.24
C PHE A 125 -1.02 -2.97 -0.22
N ALA A 126 -0.93 -3.47 1.02
CA ALA A 126 -0.20 -2.78 2.07
C ALA A 126 1.03 -3.61 2.47
N ASP A 127 2.12 -2.92 2.78
CA ASP A 127 3.37 -3.45 3.30
C ASP A 127 3.73 -2.71 4.61
N TRP A 128 4.79 -3.13 5.28
CA TRP A 128 5.24 -2.55 6.55
C TRP A 128 4.13 -2.50 7.61
N ALA A 129 3.34 -3.58 7.67
CA ALA A 129 2.19 -3.67 8.58
C ALA A 129 1.19 -2.50 8.43
N GLY A 130 0.99 -2.00 7.22
CA GLY A 130 0.10 -0.88 6.90
C GLY A 130 0.79 0.48 6.78
N GLY A 131 2.05 0.62 7.16
CA GLY A 131 2.80 1.88 7.05
C GLY A 131 3.14 2.29 5.62
N LEU A 132 3.05 1.38 4.67
CA LEU A 132 3.26 1.59 3.25
C LEU A 132 2.12 0.96 2.46
N ILE A 133 1.43 1.76 1.65
CA ILE A 133 0.38 1.29 0.74
C ILE A 133 0.84 1.55 -0.70
N TRP A 134 0.73 0.53 -1.52
CA TRP A 134 0.81 0.65 -2.96
C TRP A 134 -0.58 0.61 -3.54
N MET A 135 -0.90 1.54 -4.44
CA MET A 135 -2.24 1.70 -5.01
C MET A 135 -2.17 2.01 -6.49
N THR A 136 -3.08 1.45 -7.26
CA THR A 136 -3.21 1.70 -8.69
C THR A 136 -4.68 1.86 -9.07
N GLY A 137 -4.94 2.57 -10.16
CA GLY A 137 -6.30 2.85 -10.64
C GLY A 137 -6.74 4.28 -10.36
N GLY A 138 -8.05 4.46 -10.28
CA GLY A 138 -8.66 5.77 -10.03
C GLY A 138 -8.73 6.68 -11.24
N THR A 139 -8.99 7.94 -10.95
CA THR A 139 -9.17 9.03 -11.91
C THR A 139 -8.09 10.10 -11.72
N ASP A 140 -8.13 11.14 -12.53
CA ASP A 140 -7.21 12.29 -12.45
C ASP A 140 -7.24 13.01 -11.09
N THR A 141 -8.29 12.80 -10.27
CA THR A 141 -8.39 13.38 -8.93
C THR A 141 -7.77 12.52 -7.83
N LEU A 142 -7.44 11.26 -8.10
CA LEU A 142 -6.97 10.30 -7.09
C LEU A 142 -5.84 10.85 -6.22
N GLY A 143 -4.85 11.50 -6.82
CA GLY A 143 -3.71 12.04 -6.07
C GLY A 143 -4.11 13.17 -5.11
N THR A 144 -5.09 13.98 -5.46
CA THR A 144 -5.63 15.04 -4.60
C THR A 144 -6.41 14.42 -3.45
N ASP A 145 -7.29 13.45 -3.75
CA ASP A 145 -8.14 12.80 -2.76
C ASP A 145 -7.31 11.96 -1.77
N LEU A 146 -6.24 11.28 -2.25
CA LEU A 146 -5.27 10.62 -1.38
C LEU A 146 -4.62 11.57 -0.39
N ARG A 147 -4.17 12.73 -0.84
CA ARG A 147 -3.52 13.73 0.03
C ARG A 147 -4.49 14.33 1.04
N GLN A 148 -5.74 14.52 0.63
CA GLN A 148 -6.80 14.98 1.53
C GLN A 148 -7.14 13.92 2.58
N ALA A 149 -7.31 12.66 2.19
CA ALA A 149 -7.54 11.56 3.11
C ALA A 149 -6.40 11.42 4.13
N LEU A 150 -5.15 11.47 3.67
CA LEU A 150 -3.97 11.42 4.55
C LEU A 150 -3.97 12.55 5.57
N ALA A 151 -4.30 13.77 5.16
CA ALA A 151 -4.39 14.92 6.08
C ALA A 151 -5.45 14.71 7.18
N GLY A 152 -6.56 14.02 6.87
CA GLY A 152 -7.63 13.68 7.81
C GLY A 152 -7.27 12.57 8.82
N PHE A 153 -6.31 11.69 8.48
CA PHE A 153 -5.96 10.50 9.28
C PHE A 153 -4.55 10.53 9.87
N GLY A 154 -4.07 11.70 10.27
CA GLY A 154 -2.79 11.84 10.98
C GLY A 154 -1.60 12.16 10.08
N GLY A 155 -1.85 12.47 8.82
CA GLY A 155 -0.83 12.86 7.86
C GLY A 155 -0.20 11.69 7.11
N GLY A 156 0.74 12.02 6.25
CA GLY A 156 1.43 11.05 5.40
C GLY A 156 1.88 11.66 4.09
N PHE A 157 2.37 10.81 3.19
CA PHE A 157 2.85 11.21 1.87
C PHE A 157 2.26 10.30 0.80
N ALA A 158 1.76 10.92 -0.29
CA ALA A 158 1.37 10.21 -1.50
C ALA A 158 2.26 10.67 -2.67
N MET A 159 2.97 9.74 -3.26
CA MET A 159 3.90 9.97 -4.38
C MET A 159 3.48 9.16 -5.60
N LEU A 160 3.37 9.81 -6.75
CA LEU A 160 3.18 9.16 -8.04
C LEU A 160 4.50 8.55 -8.51
N VAL A 161 4.61 7.22 -8.48
CA VAL A 161 5.82 6.49 -8.86
C VAL A 161 5.82 6.14 -10.35
N ARG A 162 4.66 5.75 -10.87
CA ARG A 162 4.46 5.47 -12.28
C ARG A 162 3.27 6.27 -12.78
N ASP A 163 3.45 6.96 -13.89
CA ASP A 163 2.46 7.76 -14.58
C ASP A 163 2.02 7.02 -15.84
N SER A 164 0.72 6.86 -16.02
CA SER A 164 0.14 6.26 -17.21
C SER A 164 0.17 7.18 -18.44
N GLY A 165 0.53 8.48 -18.27
CA GLY A 165 0.79 9.40 -19.37
C GLY A 165 0.32 10.85 -19.18
N THR A 166 -0.69 11.11 -18.35
CA THR A 166 -1.27 12.46 -18.22
C THR A 166 -1.32 13.01 -16.80
N THR A 167 -1.33 12.16 -15.81
CA THR A 167 -1.54 12.56 -14.40
C THR A 167 -0.49 13.53 -13.90
N ARG A 168 0.78 13.35 -14.27
CA ARG A 168 1.89 14.25 -13.90
C ARG A 168 1.74 15.66 -14.47
N GLN A 169 0.95 15.85 -15.50
CA GLN A 169 0.68 17.17 -16.09
C GLN A 169 -0.31 17.98 -15.23
N VAL A 170 -1.15 17.29 -14.46
CA VAL A 170 -2.22 17.88 -13.65
C VAL A 170 -1.86 17.88 -12.17
N ILE A 171 -1.22 16.82 -11.69
CA ILE A 171 -0.92 16.62 -10.27
C ILE A 171 0.59 16.49 -10.08
N PRO A 172 1.22 17.28 -9.17
CA PRO A 172 2.62 17.10 -8.82
C PRO A 172 2.89 15.67 -8.34
N PRO A 173 3.95 14.99 -8.85
CA PRO A 173 4.24 13.60 -8.46
C PRO A 173 4.58 13.46 -6.97
N PHE A 174 5.21 14.44 -6.37
CA PHE A 174 5.55 14.46 -4.96
C PHE A 174 4.52 15.24 -4.13
N GLN A 175 4.44 14.89 -2.85
CA GLN A 175 3.61 15.62 -1.90
C GLN A 175 4.02 17.11 -1.87
N PRO A 176 3.10 18.06 -2.07
CA PRO A 176 3.40 19.48 -1.95
C PRO A 176 3.98 19.82 -0.57
N LEU A 177 5.02 20.62 -0.54
CA LEU A 177 5.67 21.04 0.70
C LEU A 177 5.00 22.30 1.26
N SER A 178 4.91 22.40 2.59
CA SER A 178 4.59 23.67 3.24
C SER A 178 5.68 24.73 3.00
N GLY A 179 5.34 26.00 3.07
CA GLY A 179 6.30 27.09 2.86
C GLY A 179 7.61 26.93 3.64
N PRO A 180 7.57 26.68 4.97
CA PRO A 180 8.79 26.46 5.76
C PRO A 180 9.62 25.25 5.30
N MET A 181 8.95 24.13 4.93
CA MET A 181 9.64 22.93 4.41
C MET A 181 10.27 23.19 3.05
N LEU A 182 9.57 23.88 2.16
CA LEU A 182 10.11 24.28 0.86
C LEU A 182 11.36 25.16 1.02
N ALA A 183 11.32 26.12 1.94
CA ALA A 183 12.48 26.98 2.25
C ALA A 183 13.67 26.17 2.79
N LEU A 184 13.41 25.18 3.65
CA LEU A 184 14.45 24.27 4.15
C LEU A 184 15.06 23.44 3.00
N HIS A 185 14.23 22.85 2.14
CA HIS A 185 14.68 22.07 0.99
C HIS A 185 15.55 22.92 0.04
N LYS A 186 15.14 24.17 -0.24
CA LYS A 186 15.95 25.11 -1.05
C LYS A 186 17.32 25.39 -0.42
N ARG A 187 17.38 25.58 0.89
CA ARG A 187 18.66 25.79 1.59
C ARG A 187 19.56 24.57 1.51
N VAL A 188 18.99 23.36 1.74
CA VAL A 188 19.76 22.11 1.60
C VAL A 188 20.25 21.94 0.17
N LYS A 189 19.37 22.13 -0.82
CA LYS A 189 19.76 22.08 -2.24
C LYS A 189 20.90 23.04 -2.55
N ALA A 190 20.81 24.30 -2.16
CA ALA A 190 21.85 25.29 -2.40
C ALA A 190 23.20 24.97 -1.72
N ALA A 191 23.16 24.28 -0.56
CA ALA A 191 24.38 23.86 0.13
C ALA A 191 25.12 22.73 -0.60
N PHE A 192 24.38 21.77 -1.23
CA PHE A 192 24.98 20.63 -1.92
C PHE A 192 25.13 20.83 -3.44
N ASP A 193 24.30 21.67 -4.03
CA ASP A 193 24.30 21.96 -5.47
C ASP A 193 24.10 23.46 -5.71
N PRO A 194 25.11 24.28 -5.39
CA PRO A 194 25.02 25.74 -5.50
C PRO A 194 24.80 26.24 -6.93
N LEU A 195 25.18 25.46 -7.94
CA LEU A 195 24.96 25.77 -9.34
C LEU A 195 23.64 25.29 -9.91
N ALA A 196 22.84 24.58 -9.09
CA ALA A 196 21.53 24.04 -9.45
C ALA A 196 21.53 23.16 -10.73
N VAL A 197 22.59 22.37 -10.93
CA VAL A 197 22.75 21.52 -12.13
C VAL A 197 22.23 20.10 -11.94
N LEU A 198 22.01 19.65 -10.70
CA LEU A 198 21.59 18.29 -10.38
C LEU A 198 20.07 18.21 -10.27
N ASN A 199 19.43 17.48 -11.20
CA ASN A 199 18.00 17.15 -11.13
C ASN A 199 17.07 18.36 -10.88
N ALA A 200 17.37 19.52 -11.43
CA ALA A 200 16.55 20.73 -11.25
C ALA A 200 15.09 20.49 -11.64
N GLY A 201 14.15 20.89 -10.76
CA GLY A 201 12.71 20.75 -10.98
C GLY A 201 12.16 19.32 -10.97
N ARG A 202 12.96 18.30 -10.62
CA ARG A 202 12.51 16.89 -10.65
C ARG A 202 11.55 16.54 -9.52
N MET A 203 11.77 17.09 -8.33
CA MET A 203 10.93 16.80 -7.16
C MET A 203 9.91 17.90 -6.91
N HIS A 204 10.35 19.13 -6.88
CA HIS A 204 9.51 20.30 -6.64
C HIS A 204 9.97 21.46 -7.52
N ASP A 205 9.02 22.29 -7.93
CA ASP A 205 9.32 23.47 -8.73
C ASP A 205 10.31 24.41 -8.00
N GLY A 206 11.36 24.80 -8.69
CA GLY A 206 12.38 25.70 -8.16
C GLY A 206 13.36 25.09 -7.15
N ILE A 207 13.50 23.74 -7.17
CA ILE A 207 14.53 23.02 -6.42
C ILE A 207 15.32 22.12 -7.37
#